data_acc14bdb5a3b5f9aa0f3da3bd00cc47b
#
_entry.id   acc14bdb5a3b5f9aa0f3da3bd00cc47b
#
_cell.length_a   1.000
_cell.length_b   1.000
_cell.length_c   1.000
_cell.angle_alpha   90.00
_cell.angle_beta   90.00
_cell.angle_gamma   90.00
#
_symmetry.space_group_name_H-M   'P 1'
#
loop_
_entity.id
_entity.type
_entity.pdbx_description
1 polymer ?
#
loop_
_entity_poly.entity_id
_entity_poly.type
_entity_poly.pdbx_seq_one_letter_code
_entity_poly.pdbx_strand_id
1 'polypeptide(L)'
;MELPFLSVAALLLGAGFTLVIWNLACTLWSARPLALPARFVTTGLAAVGVAVTLGMIFALVLEQTATGSAFVRIHSGALPIHIIAGLGGWLTVTTMGVSYRLLAMFMLAPDIDEKRNRVTLWSASAALGIAVAGGFVAVLAQV
;
A
#
# COMPACT_ATOMS: atom_id res chain seq x y z
N MET A 1 -1.57 -30.29 -2.76
CA MET A 1 -0.20 -29.97 -3.24
C MET A 1 0.44 -29.19 -2.11
N GLU A 2 1.40 -29.78 -1.44
CA GLU A 2 2.11 -29.09 -0.35
C GLU A 2 3.10 -28.10 -0.97
N LEU A 3 3.04 -26.85 -0.53
CA LEU A 3 3.94 -25.77 -0.98
C LEU A 3 4.86 -25.36 0.17
N PRO A 4 5.78 -26.26 0.59
CA PRO A 4 6.54 -26.07 1.85
C PRO A 4 7.43 -24.85 1.86
N PHE A 5 7.66 -24.22 0.70
CA PHE A 5 8.45 -23.00 0.58
C PHE A 5 7.64 -21.71 0.58
N LEU A 6 6.30 -21.79 0.59
CA LEU A 6 5.45 -20.60 0.49
C LEU A 6 5.55 -19.71 1.73
N SER A 7 5.53 -20.31 2.94
CA SER A 7 5.73 -19.56 4.19
C SER A 7 7.11 -18.93 4.26
N VAL A 8 8.15 -19.66 3.87
CA VAL A 8 9.52 -19.12 3.87
C VAL A 8 9.62 -17.95 2.90
N ALA A 9 9.08 -18.09 1.69
CA ALA A 9 9.05 -17.02 0.71
C ALA A 9 8.26 -15.81 1.22
N ALA A 10 7.09 -16.02 1.84
CA ALA A 10 6.27 -14.97 2.42
C ALA A 10 7.01 -14.22 3.53
N LEU A 11 7.69 -14.94 4.43
CA LEU A 11 8.49 -14.34 5.50
C LEU A 11 9.66 -13.51 4.95
N LEU A 12 10.38 -14.02 3.96
CA LEU A 12 11.48 -13.29 3.34
C LEU A 12 11.01 -12.04 2.61
N LEU A 13 9.91 -12.14 1.85
CA LEU A 13 9.29 -10.98 1.19
C LEU A 13 8.77 -9.97 2.21
N GLY A 14 8.08 -10.45 3.25
CA GLY A 14 7.59 -9.62 4.33
C GLY A 14 8.70 -8.86 5.05
N ALA A 15 9.81 -9.54 5.37
CA ALA A 15 10.99 -8.92 5.96
C ALA A 15 11.61 -7.88 5.01
N GLY A 16 11.77 -8.21 3.72
CA GLY A 16 12.28 -7.29 2.71
C GLY A 16 11.43 -6.03 2.59
N PHE A 17 10.11 -6.18 2.45
CA PHE A 17 9.19 -5.03 2.41
C PHE A 17 9.19 -4.22 3.71
N THR A 18 9.28 -4.87 4.86
CA THR A 18 9.37 -4.17 6.14
C THR A 18 10.63 -3.30 6.21
N LEU A 19 11.77 -3.80 5.75
CA LEU A 19 13.01 -3.02 5.67
C LEU A 19 12.89 -1.84 4.70
N VAL A 20 12.26 -2.04 3.53
CA VAL A 20 12.01 -0.96 2.57
C VAL A 20 11.10 0.10 3.16
N ILE A 21 9.98 -0.31 3.78
CA ILE A 21 9.03 0.59 4.44
C ILE A 21 9.74 1.39 5.54
N TRP A 22 10.51 0.74 6.37
CA TRP A 22 11.27 1.37 7.45
C TRP A 22 12.26 2.39 6.90
N ASN A 23 13.07 2.02 5.92
CA ASN A 23 14.07 2.90 5.31
C ASN A 23 13.41 4.15 4.69
N LEU A 24 12.35 3.97 3.89
CA LEU A 24 11.62 5.08 3.28
C LEU A 24 10.91 5.94 4.34
N ALA A 25 10.33 5.35 5.38
CA ALA A 25 9.71 6.08 6.47
C ALA A 25 10.73 6.96 7.21
N CYS A 26 11.90 6.43 7.53
CA CYS A 26 13.00 7.19 8.16
C CYS A 26 13.46 8.34 7.24
N THR A 27 13.62 8.08 5.95
CA THR A 27 14.01 9.11 4.96
C THR A 27 12.97 10.22 4.87
N LEU A 28 11.69 9.86 4.77
CA LEU A 28 10.59 10.83 4.73
C LEU A 28 10.48 11.62 6.05
N TRP A 29 10.72 10.96 7.19
CA TRP A 29 10.71 11.62 8.49
C TRP A 29 11.79 12.68 8.58
N SER A 30 13.00 12.37 8.15
CA SER A 30 14.14 13.30 8.18
C SER A 30 14.01 14.45 7.17
N ALA A 31 13.22 14.26 6.11
CA ALA A 31 12.99 15.27 5.07
C ALA A 31 11.85 16.26 5.38
N ARG A 32 11.33 16.27 6.60
CA ARG A 32 10.25 17.21 6.99
C ARG A 32 10.72 18.66 7.02
N PRO A 33 9.89 19.65 6.58
CA PRO A 33 8.52 19.49 6.08
C PRO A 33 8.44 18.88 4.68
N LEU A 34 7.55 17.89 4.48
CA LEU A 34 7.46 17.16 3.24
C LEU A 34 6.93 18.02 2.09
N ALA A 35 7.66 18.04 0.98
CA ALA A 35 7.15 18.53 -0.29
C ALA A 35 5.95 17.71 -0.75
N LEU A 36 5.07 18.32 -1.56
CA LEU A 36 3.82 17.68 -1.98
C LEU A 36 4.04 16.31 -2.66
N PRO A 37 5.01 16.10 -3.57
CA PRO A 37 5.31 14.79 -4.15
C PRO A 37 5.64 13.73 -3.09
N ALA A 38 6.40 14.09 -2.06
CA ALA A 38 6.76 13.18 -0.98
C ALA A 38 5.55 12.75 -0.13
N ARG A 39 4.50 13.57 -0.04
CA ARG A 39 3.24 13.21 0.63
C ARG A 39 2.48 12.12 -0.11
N PHE A 40 2.51 12.11 -1.46
CA PHE A 40 1.97 11.00 -2.25
C PHE A 40 2.71 9.69 -1.94
N VAL A 41 4.04 9.74 -1.86
CA VAL A 41 4.86 8.58 -1.47
C VAL A 41 4.51 8.10 -0.07
N THR A 42 4.25 9.00 0.88
CA THR A 42 3.82 8.63 2.24
C THR A 42 2.49 7.88 2.24
N THR A 43 1.52 8.34 1.44
CA THR A 43 0.23 7.65 1.27
C THR A 43 0.43 6.27 0.64
N GLY A 44 1.24 6.18 -0.41
CA GLY A 44 1.58 4.91 -1.04
C GLY A 44 2.30 3.95 -0.08
N LEU A 45 3.19 4.47 0.78
CA LEU A 45 3.91 3.69 1.78
C LEU A 45 2.96 3.07 2.82
N ALA A 46 1.94 3.80 3.25
CA ALA A 46 0.90 3.26 4.12
C ALA A 46 0.11 2.14 3.42
N ALA A 47 -0.21 2.34 2.14
CA ALA A 47 -0.94 1.36 1.34
C ALA A 47 -0.14 0.07 1.11
N VAL A 48 1.16 0.15 0.84
CA VAL A 48 1.99 -1.07 0.70
C VAL A 48 2.09 -1.84 2.02
N GLY A 49 2.08 -1.15 3.17
CA GLY A 49 2.00 -1.82 4.46
C GLY A 49 0.75 -2.70 4.58
N VAL A 50 -0.41 -2.19 4.17
CA VAL A 50 -1.66 -2.97 4.12
C VAL A 50 -1.54 -4.14 3.14
N ALA A 51 -1.04 -3.89 1.93
CA ALA A 51 -0.88 -4.92 0.92
C ALA A 51 0.05 -6.06 1.38
N VAL A 52 1.22 -5.73 1.94
CA VAL A 52 2.18 -6.72 2.44
C VAL A 52 1.57 -7.55 3.57
N THR A 53 0.90 -6.91 4.52
CA THR A 53 0.25 -7.62 5.64
C THR A 53 -0.80 -8.61 5.14
N LEU A 54 -1.66 -8.21 4.21
CA LEU A 54 -2.66 -9.09 3.62
C LEU A 54 -2.01 -10.21 2.80
N GLY A 55 -0.98 -9.90 2.02
CA GLY A 55 -0.25 -10.89 1.23
C GLY A 55 0.41 -11.97 2.10
N MET A 56 0.98 -11.59 3.25
CA MET A 56 1.51 -12.54 4.22
C MET A 56 0.42 -13.43 4.82
N ILE A 57 -0.74 -12.85 5.21
CA ILE A 57 -1.88 -13.63 5.71
C ILE A 57 -2.34 -14.64 4.66
N PHE A 58 -2.45 -14.22 3.40
CA PHE A 58 -2.88 -15.10 2.31
C PHE A 58 -1.93 -16.28 2.12
N ALA A 59 -0.62 -16.04 2.13
CA ALA A 59 0.38 -17.08 2.00
C ALA A 59 0.32 -18.10 3.15
N LEU A 60 0.20 -17.61 4.39
CA LEU A 60 0.13 -18.46 5.58
C LEU A 60 -1.17 -19.29 5.65
N VAL A 61 -2.30 -18.74 5.16
CA VAL A 61 -3.56 -19.50 5.07
C VAL A 61 -3.49 -20.55 3.98
N LEU A 62 -2.92 -20.23 2.81
CA LEU A 62 -2.75 -21.19 1.71
C LEU A 62 -1.89 -22.39 2.11
N GLU A 63 -0.88 -22.19 2.93
CA GLU A 63 -0.03 -23.26 3.45
C GLU A 63 -0.63 -23.95 4.68
N GLN A 64 -1.85 -23.59 5.09
CA GLN A 64 -2.53 -24.11 6.27
C GLN A 64 -1.79 -23.88 7.61
N THR A 65 -0.81 -23.00 7.62
CA THR A 65 -0.09 -22.60 8.85
C THR A 65 -0.95 -21.70 9.73
N ALA A 66 -1.81 -20.88 9.15
CA ALA A 66 -2.77 -20.02 9.85
C ALA A 66 -4.21 -20.54 9.61
N THR A 67 -4.73 -21.33 10.55
CA THR A 67 -6.04 -22.00 10.43
C THR A 67 -7.17 -21.34 11.23
N GLY A 68 -6.87 -20.25 11.95
CA GLY A 68 -7.87 -19.51 12.73
C GLY A 68 -8.99 -18.93 11.86
N SER A 69 -10.23 -18.98 12.31
CA SER A 69 -11.41 -18.53 11.57
C SER A 69 -11.30 -17.10 11.05
N ALA A 70 -10.66 -16.20 11.79
CA ALA A 70 -10.41 -14.82 11.38
C ALA A 70 -9.48 -14.75 10.16
N PHE A 71 -8.38 -15.52 10.14
CA PHE A 71 -7.45 -15.56 9.01
C PHE A 71 -8.10 -16.14 7.75
N VAL A 72 -8.89 -17.19 7.89
CA VAL A 72 -9.62 -17.79 6.76
C VAL A 72 -10.63 -16.81 6.17
N ARG A 73 -11.36 -16.04 7.00
CA ARG A 73 -12.27 -14.99 6.52
C ARG A 73 -11.54 -13.87 5.78
N ILE A 74 -10.42 -13.40 6.33
CA ILE A 74 -9.58 -12.39 5.65
C ILE A 74 -9.10 -12.93 4.30
N HIS A 75 -8.61 -14.16 4.26
CA HIS A 75 -8.17 -14.78 3.01
C HIS A 75 -9.28 -14.85 1.95
N SER A 76 -10.50 -15.25 2.34
CA SER A 76 -11.62 -15.40 1.40
C SER A 76 -12.20 -14.08 0.89
N GLY A 77 -12.12 -13.00 1.67
CA GLY A 77 -12.81 -11.74 1.36
C GLY A 77 -11.89 -10.54 1.07
N ALA A 78 -10.63 -10.55 1.52
CA ALA A 78 -9.78 -9.36 1.45
C ALA A 78 -8.88 -9.26 0.21
N LEU A 79 -9.00 -10.18 -0.75
CA LEU A 79 -8.22 -10.12 -2.00
C LEU A 79 -8.42 -8.79 -2.77
N PRO A 80 -9.65 -8.27 -2.94
CA PRO A 80 -9.84 -6.96 -3.57
C PRO A 80 -9.14 -5.83 -2.80
N ILE A 81 -9.12 -5.90 -1.47
CA ILE A 81 -8.45 -4.89 -0.63
C ILE A 81 -6.95 -4.93 -0.87
N HIS A 82 -6.36 -6.13 -0.93
CA HIS A 82 -4.94 -6.32 -1.24
C HIS A 82 -4.58 -5.72 -2.62
N ILE A 83 -5.40 -5.96 -3.64
CA ILE A 83 -5.20 -5.43 -4.99
C ILE A 83 -5.32 -3.90 -4.99
N ILE A 84 -6.35 -3.34 -4.36
CA ILE A 84 -6.56 -1.89 -4.28
C ILE A 84 -5.41 -1.22 -3.52
N ALA A 85 -4.96 -1.79 -2.41
CA ALA A 85 -3.86 -1.25 -1.65
C ALA A 85 -2.53 -1.35 -2.42
N GLY A 86 -2.26 -2.46 -3.10
CA GLY A 86 -1.03 -2.68 -3.87
C GLY A 86 -0.99 -1.85 -5.15
N LEU A 87 -1.96 -2.03 -6.05
CA LEU A 87 -1.97 -1.35 -7.34
C LEU A 87 -2.47 0.10 -7.23
N GLY A 88 -3.58 0.32 -6.55
CA GLY A 88 -4.15 1.66 -6.39
C GLY A 88 -3.33 2.53 -5.45
N GLY A 89 -3.05 2.04 -4.26
CA GLY A 89 -2.34 2.77 -3.24
C GLY A 89 -0.83 2.87 -3.50
N TRP A 90 -0.14 1.74 -3.46
CA TRP A 90 1.32 1.75 -3.59
C TRP A 90 1.77 2.18 -4.99
N LEU A 91 1.37 1.45 -6.02
CA LEU A 91 1.89 1.71 -7.36
C LEU A 91 1.36 3.04 -7.92
N THR A 92 0.03 3.23 -7.98
CA THR A 92 -0.56 4.40 -8.65
C THR A 92 -0.27 5.69 -7.90
N VAL A 93 -0.56 5.76 -6.59
CA VAL A 93 -0.39 6.99 -5.82
C VAL A 93 1.09 7.39 -5.71
N THR A 94 1.99 6.42 -5.51
CA THR A 94 3.43 6.69 -5.49
C THR A 94 3.93 7.19 -6.85
N THR A 95 3.53 6.53 -7.94
CA THR A 95 3.90 6.95 -9.30
C THR A 95 3.40 8.36 -9.61
N MET A 96 2.18 8.72 -9.21
CA MET A 96 1.69 10.09 -9.35
C MET A 96 2.60 11.10 -8.64
N GLY A 97 2.99 10.83 -7.41
CA GLY A 97 3.89 11.71 -6.65
C GLY A 97 5.25 11.89 -7.32
N VAL A 98 5.85 10.79 -7.75
CA VAL A 98 7.15 10.79 -8.45
C VAL A 98 7.03 11.49 -9.80
N SER A 99 5.94 11.23 -10.56
CA SER A 99 5.71 11.85 -11.87
C SER A 99 5.58 13.37 -11.80
N TYR A 100 4.94 13.92 -10.78
CA TYR A 100 4.86 15.37 -10.61
C TYR A 100 6.23 16.03 -10.53
N ARG A 101 7.20 15.37 -9.91
CA ARG A 101 8.57 15.89 -9.83
C ARG A 101 9.36 15.66 -11.11
N LEU A 102 9.30 14.44 -11.64
CA LEU A 102 10.10 14.05 -12.80
C LEU A 102 9.63 14.73 -14.08
N LEU A 103 8.31 14.80 -14.33
CA LEU A 103 7.79 15.44 -15.53
C LEU A 103 8.11 16.93 -15.57
N ALA A 104 7.95 17.65 -14.45
CA ALA A 104 8.32 19.06 -14.39
C ALA A 104 9.81 19.26 -14.72
N MET A 105 10.68 18.40 -14.20
CA MET A 105 12.11 18.47 -14.44
C MET A 105 12.51 18.13 -15.89
N PHE A 106 11.94 17.05 -16.46
CA PHE A 106 12.29 16.61 -17.82
C PHE A 106 11.65 17.44 -18.93
N MET A 107 10.43 17.93 -18.69
CA MET A 107 9.70 18.71 -19.68
C MET A 107 10.00 20.20 -19.61
N LEU A 108 10.87 20.64 -18.67
CA LEU A 108 11.12 22.07 -18.38
C LEU A 108 9.81 22.86 -18.23
N ALA A 109 8.79 22.18 -17.74
CA ALA A 109 7.46 22.74 -17.54
C ALA A 109 7.45 23.58 -16.26
N PRO A 110 6.62 24.68 -16.22
CA PRO A 110 6.42 25.41 -14.98
C PRO A 110 5.86 24.46 -13.90
N ASP A 111 6.21 24.75 -12.65
CA ASP A 111 5.70 23.98 -11.52
C ASP A 111 4.18 23.91 -11.55
N ILE A 112 3.64 22.71 -11.37
CA ILE A 112 2.20 22.48 -11.38
C ILE A 112 1.59 23.18 -10.17
N ASP A 113 0.40 23.76 -10.34
CA ASP A 113 -0.35 24.45 -9.29
C ASP A 113 -0.48 23.59 -8.03
N GLU A 114 0.16 24.01 -6.97
CA GLU A 114 0.19 23.30 -5.69
C GLU A 114 -1.22 23.03 -5.14
N LYS A 115 -2.16 23.93 -5.38
CA LYS A 115 -3.55 23.78 -4.94
C LYS A 115 -4.22 22.59 -5.62
N ARG A 116 -4.08 22.44 -6.95
CA ARG A 116 -4.63 21.31 -7.71
C ARG A 116 -4.03 19.99 -7.26
N ASN A 117 -2.70 19.95 -7.09
CA ASN A 117 -2.00 18.75 -6.64
C ASN A 117 -2.42 18.34 -5.22
N ARG A 118 -2.68 19.32 -4.35
CA ARG A 118 -3.18 19.05 -3.00
C ARG A 118 -4.59 18.44 -3.02
N VAL A 119 -5.48 18.94 -3.88
CA VAL A 119 -6.81 18.37 -4.08
C VAL A 119 -6.70 16.93 -4.59
N THR A 120 -5.84 16.69 -5.58
CA THR A 120 -5.60 15.33 -6.11
C THR A 120 -5.08 14.38 -5.03
N LEU A 121 -4.13 14.82 -4.20
CA LEU A 121 -3.62 14.01 -3.08
C LEU A 121 -4.75 13.64 -2.10
N TRP A 122 -5.54 14.64 -1.68
CA TRP A 122 -6.60 14.40 -0.71
C TRP A 122 -7.70 13.51 -1.26
N SER A 123 -8.12 13.72 -2.52
CA SER A 123 -9.14 12.88 -3.16
C SER A 123 -8.66 11.44 -3.34
N ALA A 124 -7.42 11.25 -3.81
CA ALA A 124 -6.83 9.92 -3.97
C ALA A 124 -6.67 9.20 -2.61
N SER A 125 -6.17 9.91 -1.59
CA SER A 125 -6.00 9.35 -0.24
C SER A 125 -7.35 9.02 0.41
N ALA A 126 -8.37 9.87 0.25
CA ALA A 126 -9.71 9.63 0.76
C ALA A 126 -10.38 8.43 0.05
N ALA A 127 -10.31 8.38 -1.28
CA ALA A 127 -10.87 7.26 -2.04
C ALA A 127 -10.21 5.93 -1.65
N LEU A 128 -8.88 5.91 -1.54
CA LEU A 128 -8.12 4.75 -1.10
C LEU A 128 -8.50 4.34 0.33
N GLY A 129 -8.57 5.30 1.26
CA GLY A 129 -8.95 5.06 2.65
C GLY A 129 -10.36 4.49 2.77
N ILE A 130 -11.33 5.05 2.05
CA ILE A 130 -12.71 4.57 2.02
C ILE A 130 -12.78 3.16 1.43
N ALA A 131 -12.07 2.90 0.33
CA ALA A 131 -12.08 1.58 -0.32
C ALA A 131 -11.46 0.50 0.58
N VAL A 132 -10.34 0.79 1.24
CA VAL A 132 -9.68 -0.14 2.16
C VAL A 132 -10.52 -0.35 3.42
N ALA A 133 -10.94 0.72 4.09
CA ALA A 133 -11.72 0.62 5.32
C ALA A 133 -13.09 0.00 5.08
N GLY A 134 -13.81 0.43 4.03
CA GLY A 134 -15.09 -0.14 3.64
C GLY A 134 -14.99 -1.62 3.27
N GLY A 135 -13.92 -1.99 2.57
CA GLY A 135 -13.63 -3.38 2.26
C GLY A 135 -13.42 -4.23 3.52
N PHE A 136 -12.64 -3.76 4.48
CA PHE A 136 -12.47 -4.45 5.77
C PHE A 136 -13.77 -4.57 6.54
N VAL A 137 -14.58 -3.51 6.61
CA VAL A 137 -15.91 -3.56 7.26
C VAL A 137 -16.79 -4.60 6.57
N ALA A 138 -16.81 -4.66 5.25
CA ALA A 138 -17.57 -5.64 4.50
C ALA A 138 -17.12 -7.08 4.79
N VAL A 139 -15.79 -7.34 4.84
CA VAL A 139 -15.25 -8.67 5.19
C VAL A 139 -15.60 -9.08 6.62
N LEU A 140 -15.56 -8.13 7.56
CA LEU A 140 -15.88 -8.40 8.96
C LEU A 140 -17.40 -8.53 9.22
N ALA A 141 -18.24 -7.86 8.43
CA ALA A 141 -19.69 -7.91 8.54
C ALA A 141 -20.33 -9.16 7.91
N GLN A 142 -19.57 -10.00 7.20
CA GLN A 142 -20.01 -11.30 6.67
C GLN A 142 -20.05 -12.39 7.80
N VAL A 143 -20.56 -12.02 8.97
CA VAL A 143 -20.69 -12.91 10.14
C VAL A 143 -22.07 -13.57 10.15
#